data_236a05efa3d2202ce9da153dfce01fd8
#
_entry.id   236a05efa3d2202ce9da153dfce01fd8
#
_cell.length_a   1.000
_cell.length_b   1.000
_cell.length_c   1.000
_cell.angle_alpha   90.00
_cell.angle_beta   90.00
_cell.angle_gamma   90.00
#
_symmetry.space_group_name_H-M   'P 1'
#
loop_
_entity.id
_entity.type
_entity.pdbx_description
1 polymer ?
#
loop_
_entity_poly.entity_id
_entity_poly.type
_entity_poly.pdbx_seq_one_letter_code
_entity_poly.pdbx_strand_id
1 'polypeptide(L)'
;CVYLTDLVTESIINDTVKEEFIKEYLHEAGIKDKKQFEIIKSYFKNMPNRKMVEKMMEGLRKSDIGTQERNSLSDYLDNCYPFIIDPIPNLYFTRDPFSCIGNGVSINAMHTVTRRRETLFAKYIFKYNPIYKDTPVLFERDEKCSIEGGDILVLSKEVIAVGISERTEPEAIEILAKNVLESEIGFKKVIAIDIPKSRSFMHLDTVFTMVDKDKFTIHPNIRNDLKVLIIQLIDDKLSIKEENKSLQDVLKEQLHLDKITLIKCGGDS
;
A
#
# COMPACT_ATOMS: atom_id res chain seq x y z
N CYS A 1 -19.15 -7.70 2.73
CA CYS A 1 -17.71 -7.95 2.64
C CYS A 1 -17.38 -8.46 1.25
N VAL A 2 -16.27 -8.00 0.69
CA VAL A 2 -15.71 -8.46 -0.57
C VAL A 2 -14.30 -8.98 -0.27
N TYR A 3 -13.95 -10.12 -0.81
CA TYR A 3 -12.62 -10.71 -0.60
C TYR A 3 -11.66 -10.29 -1.70
N LEU A 4 -10.41 -10.02 -1.34
CA LEU A 4 -9.34 -9.67 -2.29
C LEU A 4 -9.21 -10.70 -3.41
N THR A 5 -9.26 -11.99 -3.07
CA THR A 5 -9.21 -13.10 -4.03
C THR A 5 -10.33 -13.04 -5.07
N ASP A 6 -11.55 -12.67 -4.65
CA ASP A 6 -12.69 -12.52 -5.56
C ASP A 6 -12.48 -11.34 -6.51
N LEU A 7 -12.11 -10.17 -5.97
CA LEU A 7 -11.84 -8.98 -6.76
C LEU A 7 -10.76 -9.21 -7.83
N VAL A 8 -9.64 -9.83 -7.46
CA VAL A 8 -8.56 -10.14 -8.41
C VAL A 8 -9.03 -11.15 -9.45
N THR A 9 -9.77 -12.19 -9.03
CA THR A 9 -10.31 -13.20 -9.96
C THR A 9 -11.25 -12.57 -11.00
N GLU A 10 -12.13 -11.66 -10.57
CA GLU A 10 -13.05 -10.93 -11.43
C GLU A 10 -12.34 -9.95 -12.37
N SER A 11 -11.15 -9.48 -11.99
CA SER A 11 -10.31 -8.60 -12.82
C SER A 11 -9.64 -9.34 -13.99
N ILE A 12 -9.58 -10.67 -13.94
CA ILE A 12 -9.01 -11.49 -15.02
C ILE A 12 -10.11 -11.77 -16.05
N ILE A 13 -10.46 -10.73 -16.80
CA ILE A 13 -11.61 -10.72 -17.71
C ILE A 13 -11.43 -11.53 -18.99
N ASN A 14 -10.18 -11.87 -19.38
CA ASN A 14 -9.85 -12.66 -20.56
C ASN A 14 -8.43 -13.23 -20.47
N ASP A 15 -8.07 -14.07 -21.43
CA ASP A 15 -6.77 -14.75 -21.48
C ASP A 15 -5.58 -13.79 -21.66
N THR A 16 -5.78 -12.66 -22.33
CA THR A 16 -4.74 -11.64 -22.51
C THR A 16 -4.37 -11.02 -21.17
N VAL A 17 -5.37 -10.59 -20.39
CA VAL A 17 -5.17 -10.04 -19.05
C VAL A 17 -4.57 -11.09 -18.11
N LYS A 18 -5.02 -12.34 -18.21
CA LYS A 18 -4.44 -13.45 -17.46
C LYS A 18 -2.96 -13.62 -17.75
N GLU A 19 -2.57 -13.61 -19.01
CA GLU A 19 -1.18 -13.79 -19.41
C GLU A 19 -0.30 -12.60 -19.01
N GLU A 20 -0.82 -11.36 -19.11
CA GLU A 20 -0.15 -10.15 -18.62
C GLU A 20 0.09 -10.26 -17.10
N PHE A 21 -0.93 -10.62 -16.33
CA PHE A 21 -0.85 -10.76 -14.87
C PHE A 21 0.18 -11.82 -14.46
N ILE A 22 0.17 -12.99 -15.10
CA ILE A 22 1.15 -14.04 -14.80
C ILE A 22 2.57 -13.53 -15.06
N LYS A 23 2.81 -12.88 -16.20
CA LYS A 23 4.14 -12.36 -16.55
C LYS A 23 4.64 -11.33 -15.54
N GLU A 24 3.82 -10.34 -15.18
CA GLU A 24 4.20 -9.34 -14.20
C GLU A 24 4.46 -9.97 -12.83
N TYR A 25 3.59 -10.88 -12.38
CA TYR A 25 3.78 -11.58 -11.12
C TYR A 25 5.11 -12.37 -11.07
N LEU A 26 5.46 -13.08 -12.15
CA LEU A 26 6.72 -13.84 -12.22
C LEU A 26 7.94 -12.92 -12.23
N HIS A 27 7.86 -11.79 -12.90
CA HIS A 27 8.91 -10.77 -12.86
C HIS A 27 9.14 -10.25 -11.44
N GLU A 28 8.07 -9.91 -10.74
CA GLU A 28 8.16 -9.42 -9.36
C GLU A 28 8.55 -10.50 -8.34
N ALA A 29 8.24 -11.75 -8.66
CA ALA A 29 8.73 -12.91 -7.91
C ALA A 29 10.22 -13.20 -8.13
N GLY A 30 10.88 -12.46 -9.04
CA GLY A 30 12.30 -12.57 -9.29
C GLY A 30 12.71 -13.81 -10.11
N ILE A 31 11.80 -14.41 -10.88
CA ILE A 31 12.10 -15.56 -11.74
C ILE A 31 12.89 -15.09 -12.96
N LYS A 32 14.21 -15.33 -12.97
CA LYS A 32 15.15 -14.88 -14.01
C LYS A 32 15.46 -15.94 -15.05
N ASP A 33 15.43 -17.21 -14.68
CA ASP A 33 15.71 -18.31 -15.61
C ASP A 33 14.55 -18.48 -16.61
N LYS A 34 14.85 -18.40 -17.89
CA LYS A 34 13.85 -18.44 -18.96
C LYS A 34 13.09 -19.77 -19.03
N LYS A 35 13.78 -20.90 -18.84
CA LYS A 35 13.14 -22.24 -18.89
C LYS A 35 12.16 -22.39 -17.70
N GLN A 36 12.61 -22.00 -16.52
CA GLN A 36 11.77 -22.01 -15.32
C GLN A 36 10.57 -21.05 -15.44
N PHE A 37 10.80 -19.85 -16.00
CA PHE A 37 9.74 -18.88 -16.26
C PHE A 37 8.63 -19.46 -17.13
N GLU A 38 8.96 -20.07 -18.27
CA GLU A 38 7.96 -20.66 -19.19
C GLU A 38 7.23 -21.86 -18.56
N ILE A 39 7.92 -22.68 -17.77
CA ILE A 39 7.29 -23.79 -17.04
C ILE A 39 6.25 -23.25 -16.06
N ILE A 40 6.62 -22.27 -15.21
CA ILE A 40 5.72 -21.71 -14.20
C ILE A 40 4.57 -20.94 -14.85
N LYS A 41 4.86 -20.17 -15.90
CA LYS A 41 3.85 -19.48 -16.70
C LYS A 41 2.80 -20.45 -17.24
N SER A 42 3.24 -21.58 -17.84
CA SER A 42 2.34 -22.62 -18.34
C SER A 42 1.52 -23.27 -17.23
N TYR A 43 2.14 -23.52 -16.07
CA TYR A 43 1.47 -24.05 -14.89
C TYR A 43 0.31 -23.15 -14.45
N PHE A 44 0.54 -21.85 -14.28
CA PHE A 44 -0.48 -20.90 -13.89
C PHE A 44 -1.55 -20.69 -14.98
N LYS A 45 -1.15 -20.65 -16.27
CA LYS A 45 -2.08 -20.47 -17.38
C LYS A 45 -3.15 -21.56 -17.44
N ASN A 46 -2.78 -22.79 -17.11
CA ASN A 46 -3.68 -23.95 -17.13
C ASN A 46 -4.60 -24.06 -15.91
N MET A 47 -4.43 -23.19 -14.91
CA MET A 47 -5.30 -23.18 -13.74
C MET A 47 -6.57 -22.35 -13.96
N PRO A 48 -7.70 -22.73 -13.33
CA PRO A 48 -8.82 -21.80 -13.15
C PRO A 48 -8.36 -20.52 -12.46
N ASN A 49 -8.89 -19.36 -12.88
CA ASN A 49 -8.42 -18.06 -12.39
C ASN A 49 -8.36 -17.96 -10.86
N ARG A 50 -9.42 -18.37 -10.16
CA ARG A 50 -9.45 -18.34 -8.70
C ARG A 50 -8.31 -19.16 -8.07
N LYS A 51 -8.13 -20.39 -8.52
CA LYS A 51 -7.05 -21.26 -8.02
C LYS A 51 -5.66 -20.70 -8.32
N MET A 52 -5.49 -20.05 -9.48
CA MET A 52 -4.26 -19.38 -9.84
C MET A 52 -3.96 -18.23 -8.87
N VAL A 53 -4.94 -17.36 -8.59
CA VAL A 53 -4.80 -16.26 -7.65
C VAL A 53 -4.47 -16.75 -6.24
N GLU A 54 -5.21 -17.74 -5.75
CA GLU A 54 -4.94 -18.38 -4.45
C GLU A 54 -3.52 -18.95 -4.39
N LYS A 55 -3.08 -19.67 -5.44
CA LYS A 55 -1.73 -20.24 -5.51
C LYS A 55 -0.64 -19.15 -5.58
N MET A 56 -0.88 -18.04 -6.26
CA MET A 56 0.03 -16.89 -6.26
C MET A 56 0.20 -16.29 -4.85
N MET A 57 -0.86 -16.22 -4.06
CA MET A 57 -0.82 -15.74 -2.68
C MET A 57 -0.13 -16.73 -1.73
N GLU A 58 -0.42 -18.03 -1.88
CA GLU A 58 0.19 -19.11 -1.10
C GLU A 58 1.68 -19.33 -1.38
N GLY A 59 2.15 -18.84 -2.52
CA GLY A 59 3.47 -19.19 -3.06
C GLY A 59 3.49 -20.50 -3.81
N LEU A 60 4.59 -20.74 -4.53
CA LEU A 60 4.78 -21.92 -5.38
C LEU A 60 5.89 -22.80 -4.81
N ARG A 61 5.54 -24.02 -4.47
CA ARG A 61 6.52 -25.01 -3.96
C ARG A 61 7.22 -25.73 -5.10
N LYS A 62 8.44 -26.22 -4.84
CA LYS A 62 9.17 -27.10 -5.78
C LYS A 62 8.37 -28.34 -6.13
N SER A 63 7.63 -28.90 -5.17
CA SER A 63 6.77 -30.09 -5.37
C SER A 63 5.57 -29.82 -6.29
N ASP A 64 5.12 -28.57 -6.43
CA ASP A 64 3.95 -28.25 -7.26
C ASP A 64 4.24 -28.40 -8.77
N ILE A 65 5.49 -28.25 -9.18
CA ILE A 65 5.92 -28.28 -10.61
C ILE A 65 6.55 -29.64 -10.99
N GLY A 66 6.73 -30.54 -10.02
CA GLY A 66 7.40 -31.82 -10.23
C GLY A 66 8.94 -31.69 -10.22
N THR A 67 9.61 -32.82 -10.47
CA THR A 67 11.09 -32.88 -10.45
C THR A 67 11.67 -32.08 -11.60
N GLN A 68 12.33 -30.99 -11.28
CA GLN A 68 13.15 -30.27 -12.25
C GLN A 68 14.41 -31.08 -12.56
N GLU A 69 14.84 -31.08 -13.83
CA GLU A 69 16.15 -31.61 -14.18
C GLU A 69 17.23 -30.87 -13.37
N ARG A 70 18.11 -31.61 -12.74
CA ARG A 70 19.24 -31.07 -11.98
C ARG A 70 20.35 -30.70 -12.95
N ASN A 71 20.48 -29.40 -13.23
CA ASN A 71 21.41 -28.88 -14.24
C ASN A 71 22.54 -28.04 -13.64
N SER A 72 22.44 -27.68 -12.35
CA SER A 72 23.45 -26.88 -11.65
C SER A 72 23.92 -27.56 -10.37
N LEU A 73 25.10 -27.21 -9.87
CA LEU A 73 25.62 -27.75 -8.63
C LEU A 73 24.64 -27.48 -7.46
N SER A 74 23.99 -26.33 -7.47
CA SER A 74 22.98 -25.96 -6.46
C SER A 74 21.76 -26.88 -6.47
N ASP A 75 21.43 -27.50 -7.59
CA ASP A 75 20.30 -28.44 -7.70
C ASP A 75 20.58 -29.78 -7.05
N TYR A 76 21.88 -30.11 -6.86
CA TYR A 76 22.34 -31.33 -6.19
C TYR A 76 22.54 -31.13 -4.68
N LEU A 77 22.65 -29.87 -4.22
CA LEU A 77 22.71 -29.56 -2.82
C LEU A 77 21.28 -29.56 -2.27
N ASP A 78 21.05 -30.33 -1.20
CA ASP A 78 19.76 -30.35 -0.51
C ASP A 78 19.48 -28.96 0.08
N ASN A 79 18.88 -28.12 -0.77
CA ASN A 79 18.30 -26.87 -0.33
C ASN A 79 16.96 -27.18 0.30
N CYS A 80 16.90 -27.23 1.63
CA CYS A 80 15.67 -27.50 2.39
C CYS A 80 14.58 -26.46 2.18
N TYR A 81 14.88 -25.39 1.44
CA TYR A 81 13.89 -24.34 1.16
C TYR A 81 12.86 -24.82 0.15
N PRO A 82 11.57 -24.93 0.55
CA PRO A 82 10.57 -25.62 -0.23
C PRO A 82 9.95 -24.81 -1.38
N PHE A 83 10.15 -23.48 -1.39
CA PHE A 83 9.50 -22.61 -2.35
C PHE A 83 10.37 -22.26 -3.56
N ILE A 84 9.74 -22.11 -4.73
CA ILE A 84 10.27 -21.45 -5.92
C ILE A 84 9.87 -19.98 -5.90
N ILE A 85 8.62 -19.72 -5.52
CA ILE A 85 8.08 -18.37 -5.30
C ILE A 85 7.58 -18.33 -3.87
N ASP A 86 8.11 -17.38 -3.10
CA ASP A 86 7.72 -17.20 -1.72
C ASP A 86 6.24 -16.84 -1.57
N PRO A 87 5.57 -17.31 -0.51
CA PRO A 87 4.24 -16.84 -0.17
C PRO A 87 4.23 -15.33 0.11
N ILE A 88 3.04 -14.74 0.11
CA ILE A 88 2.82 -13.33 0.43
C ILE A 88 2.08 -13.22 1.77
N PRO A 89 2.79 -13.37 2.92
CA PRO A 89 2.15 -13.55 4.23
C PRO A 89 1.44 -12.29 4.74
N ASN A 90 1.80 -11.12 4.22
CA ASN A 90 1.26 -9.85 4.70
C ASN A 90 0.01 -9.37 3.93
N LEU A 91 -0.49 -10.14 2.97
CA LEU A 91 -1.69 -9.79 2.19
C LEU A 91 -2.96 -9.56 3.04
N TYR A 92 -3.02 -10.10 4.25
CA TYR A 92 -4.16 -9.85 5.13
C TYR A 92 -4.17 -8.41 5.71
N PHE A 93 -3.03 -7.69 5.64
CA PHE A 93 -2.95 -6.25 5.89
C PHE A 93 -3.33 -5.48 4.61
N THR A 94 -4.60 -5.47 4.27
CA THR A 94 -5.08 -4.89 3.02
C THR A 94 -4.95 -3.38 2.95
N ARG A 95 -4.69 -2.71 4.08
CA ARG A 95 -4.53 -1.26 4.14
C ARG A 95 -3.23 -0.78 3.52
N ASP A 96 -2.11 -1.50 3.75
CA ASP A 96 -0.78 -1.04 3.34
C ASP A 96 -0.58 -1.00 1.82
N PRO A 97 -1.04 -2.03 1.02
CA PRO A 97 -0.80 -2.07 -0.41
C PRO A 97 -1.58 -1.03 -1.22
N PHE A 98 -2.74 -0.60 -0.73
CA PHE A 98 -3.55 0.44 -1.38
C PHE A 98 -4.50 1.11 -0.41
N SER A 99 -4.84 2.36 -0.67
CA SER A 99 -5.71 3.18 0.18
C SER A 99 -6.79 3.88 -0.62
N CYS A 100 -8.05 3.72 -0.21
CA CYS A 100 -9.15 4.49 -0.77
C CYS A 100 -9.17 5.89 -0.17
N ILE A 101 -9.15 6.91 -1.02
CA ILE A 101 -9.14 8.33 -0.65
C ILE A 101 -10.30 9.01 -1.37
N GLY A 102 -11.41 9.22 -0.66
CA GLY A 102 -12.65 9.69 -1.30
C GLY A 102 -13.13 8.70 -2.37
N ASN A 103 -13.26 9.18 -3.60
CA ASN A 103 -13.63 8.36 -4.77
C ASN A 103 -12.41 7.87 -5.56
N GLY A 104 -11.19 8.13 -5.08
CA GLY A 104 -9.95 7.71 -5.71
C GLY A 104 -9.22 6.64 -4.90
N VAL A 105 -8.11 6.15 -5.44
CA VAL A 105 -7.24 5.15 -4.82
C VAL A 105 -5.77 5.52 -4.97
N SER A 106 -5.00 5.31 -3.91
CA SER A 106 -3.55 5.25 -3.96
C SER A 106 -3.14 3.79 -4.08
N ILE A 107 -2.46 3.40 -5.16
CA ILE A 107 -1.83 2.08 -5.29
C ILE A 107 -0.38 2.25 -4.86
N ASN A 108 -0.05 1.75 -3.69
CA ASN A 108 1.13 2.17 -2.96
C ASN A 108 2.43 1.56 -3.50
N ALA A 109 3.50 2.34 -3.51
CA ALA A 109 4.86 1.86 -3.76
C ALA A 109 5.46 1.38 -2.43
N MET A 110 5.40 0.07 -2.17
CA MET A 110 5.87 -0.51 -0.91
C MET A 110 7.37 -0.30 -0.72
N HIS A 111 7.76 0.16 0.46
CA HIS A 111 9.16 0.33 0.87
C HIS A 111 9.95 -0.99 0.78
N THR A 112 9.35 -2.07 1.25
CA THR A 112 9.99 -3.38 1.26
C THR A 112 9.77 -4.11 -0.06
N VAL A 113 10.84 -4.48 -0.76
CA VAL A 113 10.79 -5.16 -2.07
C VAL A 113 9.93 -6.42 -2.03
N THR A 114 9.98 -7.20 -0.96
CA THR A 114 9.18 -8.43 -0.80
C THR A 114 7.68 -8.17 -0.79
N ARG A 115 7.23 -6.97 -0.37
CA ARG A 115 5.82 -6.57 -0.34
C ARG A 115 5.33 -5.94 -1.64
N ARG A 116 6.20 -5.61 -2.57
CA ARG A 116 5.80 -4.99 -3.86
C ARG A 116 4.81 -5.84 -4.65
N ARG A 117 4.90 -7.17 -4.55
CA ARG A 117 3.93 -8.08 -5.19
C ARG A 117 2.50 -7.92 -4.66
N GLU A 118 2.32 -7.42 -3.44
CA GLU A 118 0.99 -7.19 -2.86
C GLU A 118 0.21 -6.13 -3.65
N THR A 119 0.89 -5.07 -4.09
CA THR A 119 0.27 -3.95 -4.81
C THR A 119 -0.08 -4.30 -6.27
N LEU A 120 0.50 -5.38 -6.80
CA LEU A 120 0.15 -5.89 -8.12
C LEU A 120 -1.33 -6.33 -8.19
N PHE A 121 -1.85 -6.92 -7.13
CA PHE A 121 -3.27 -7.30 -7.05
C PHE A 121 -4.16 -6.06 -7.15
N ALA A 122 -3.83 -4.99 -6.42
CA ALA A 122 -4.55 -3.73 -6.49
C ALA A 122 -4.50 -3.11 -7.91
N LYS A 123 -3.31 -3.10 -8.56
CA LYS A 123 -3.16 -2.64 -9.95
C LYS A 123 -4.17 -3.31 -10.88
N TYR A 124 -4.31 -4.63 -10.80
CA TYR A 124 -5.22 -5.35 -11.68
C TYR A 124 -6.69 -5.12 -11.32
N ILE A 125 -7.03 -4.95 -10.03
CA ILE A 125 -8.38 -4.58 -9.61
C ILE A 125 -8.76 -3.22 -10.22
N PHE A 126 -7.97 -2.19 -10.00
CA PHE A 126 -8.32 -0.84 -10.45
C PHE A 126 -8.12 -0.61 -11.95
N LYS A 127 -7.45 -1.52 -12.66
CA LYS A 127 -7.30 -1.48 -14.12
C LYS A 127 -8.38 -2.26 -14.87
N TYR A 128 -8.85 -3.39 -14.32
CA TYR A 128 -9.66 -4.34 -15.09
C TYR A 128 -10.97 -4.79 -14.42
N ASN A 129 -11.13 -4.61 -13.09
CA ASN A 129 -12.37 -5.03 -12.44
C ASN A 129 -13.56 -4.22 -12.97
N PRO A 130 -14.66 -4.85 -13.39
CA PRO A 130 -15.81 -4.15 -13.99
C PRO A 130 -16.41 -3.04 -13.12
N ILE A 131 -16.28 -3.14 -11.80
CA ILE A 131 -16.83 -2.18 -10.85
C ILE A 131 -15.83 -1.05 -10.56
N TYR A 132 -14.52 -1.36 -10.50
CA TYR A 132 -13.52 -0.44 -9.95
C TYR A 132 -12.56 0.15 -11.00
N LYS A 133 -12.59 -0.30 -12.26
CA LYS A 133 -11.65 0.13 -13.32
C LYS A 133 -11.69 1.64 -13.64
N ASP A 134 -12.77 2.30 -13.31
CA ASP A 134 -12.96 3.75 -13.56
C ASP A 134 -12.60 4.60 -12.31
N THR A 135 -12.08 3.98 -11.24
CA THR A 135 -11.63 4.69 -10.05
C THR A 135 -10.37 5.51 -10.35
N PRO A 136 -10.35 6.83 -10.07
CA PRO A 136 -9.15 7.64 -10.26
C PRO A 136 -7.97 7.11 -9.43
N VAL A 137 -6.83 6.90 -10.09
CA VAL A 137 -5.58 6.50 -9.39
C VAL A 137 -4.82 7.76 -9.02
N LEU A 138 -4.62 7.96 -7.72
CA LEU A 138 -4.02 9.15 -7.13
C LEU A 138 -2.52 8.99 -6.87
N PHE A 139 -2.05 7.75 -6.80
CA PHE A 139 -0.64 7.40 -6.69
C PHE A 139 -0.40 6.03 -7.31
N GLU A 140 0.69 5.90 -8.06
CA GLU A 140 1.02 4.69 -8.80
C GLU A 140 2.10 3.87 -8.08
N ARG A 141 1.94 2.54 -8.08
CA ARG A 141 2.86 1.60 -7.45
C ARG A 141 4.29 1.62 -8.02
N ASP A 142 4.44 2.12 -9.24
CA ASP A 142 5.71 2.14 -9.96
C ASP A 142 6.51 3.43 -9.71
N GLU A 143 6.04 4.30 -8.81
CA GLU A 143 6.79 5.47 -8.36
C GLU A 143 8.09 5.06 -7.64
N LYS A 144 9.10 5.94 -7.70
CA LYS A 144 10.43 5.68 -7.14
C LYS A 144 10.49 5.82 -5.63
N CYS A 145 9.64 6.70 -5.08
CA CYS A 145 9.53 6.97 -3.65
C CYS A 145 8.43 6.10 -3.03
N SER A 146 8.67 5.62 -1.82
CA SER A 146 7.76 4.73 -1.13
C SER A 146 6.67 5.44 -0.36
N ILE A 147 5.47 4.84 -0.36
CA ILE A 147 4.34 5.19 0.50
C ILE A 147 3.59 3.92 0.87
N GLU A 148 3.13 3.82 2.11
CA GLU A 148 2.32 2.69 2.60
C GLU A 148 1.03 3.21 3.24
N GLY A 149 -0.06 2.45 3.09
CA GLY A 149 -1.39 2.93 3.48
C GLY A 149 -1.63 3.09 4.97
N GLY A 150 -0.78 2.48 5.81
CA GLY A 150 -0.77 2.74 7.25
C GLY A 150 -0.41 4.18 7.62
N ASP A 151 0.24 4.90 6.70
CA ASP A 151 0.53 6.33 6.86
C ASP A 151 -0.58 7.25 6.34
N ILE A 152 -1.57 6.74 5.59
CA ILE A 152 -2.63 7.56 4.97
C ILE A 152 -3.91 7.48 5.79
N LEU A 153 -4.35 8.61 6.37
CA LEU A 153 -5.55 8.74 7.18
C LEU A 153 -6.51 9.78 6.56
N VAL A 154 -7.69 9.34 6.15
CA VAL A 154 -8.76 10.26 5.71
C VAL A 154 -9.46 10.81 6.95
N LEU A 155 -9.25 12.09 7.25
CA LEU A 155 -9.78 12.72 8.48
C LEU A 155 -11.15 13.36 8.26
N SER A 156 -11.41 13.85 7.06
CA SER A 156 -12.71 14.44 6.68
C SER A 156 -12.90 14.35 5.17
N LYS A 157 -13.97 14.95 4.66
CA LYS A 157 -14.20 15.07 3.22
C LYS A 157 -13.22 16.03 2.52
N GLU A 158 -12.50 16.86 3.30
CA GLU A 158 -11.62 17.90 2.78
C GLU A 158 -10.16 17.76 3.23
N VAL A 159 -9.89 16.88 4.20
CA VAL A 159 -8.57 16.76 4.84
C VAL A 159 -8.12 15.32 4.95
N ILE A 160 -6.92 15.04 4.48
CA ILE A 160 -6.19 13.80 4.76
C ILE A 160 -4.95 14.11 5.61
N ALA A 161 -4.54 13.16 6.45
CA ALA A 161 -3.23 13.21 7.10
C ALA A 161 -2.35 12.09 6.54
N VAL A 162 -1.06 12.39 6.36
CA VAL A 162 -0.07 11.42 5.87
C VAL A 162 1.17 11.48 6.77
N GLY A 163 1.61 10.31 7.25
CA GLY A 163 2.82 10.18 8.05
C GLY A 163 4.07 10.23 7.20
N ILE A 164 5.07 11.03 7.61
CA ILE A 164 6.44 10.88 7.15
C ILE A 164 7.08 9.87 8.10
N SER A 165 7.38 8.67 7.61
CA SER A 165 7.78 7.53 8.44
C SER A 165 9.01 6.81 7.91
N GLU A 166 9.34 5.65 8.47
CA GLU A 166 10.32 4.75 7.88
C GLU A 166 9.86 4.19 6.52
N ARG A 167 8.54 4.12 6.29
CA ARG A 167 7.90 3.50 5.12
C ARG A 167 7.40 4.48 4.08
N THR A 168 7.22 5.73 4.45
CA THR A 168 6.66 6.76 3.58
C THR A 168 7.60 7.95 3.49
N GLU A 169 8.07 8.20 2.28
CA GLU A 169 9.03 9.26 1.95
C GLU A 169 8.31 10.59 1.66
N PRO A 170 8.91 11.75 2.01
CA PRO A 170 8.33 13.07 1.76
C PRO A 170 7.96 13.31 0.30
N GLU A 171 8.79 12.85 -0.64
CA GLU A 171 8.58 12.98 -2.08
C GLU A 171 7.31 12.25 -2.54
N ALA A 172 7.02 11.09 -1.94
CA ALA A 172 5.78 10.35 -2.23
C ALA A 172 4.55 11.10 -1.73
N ILE A 173 4.66 11.78 -0.58
CA ILE A 173 3.58 12.62 -0.03
C ILE A 173 3.32 13.81 -0.95
N GLU A 174 4.37 14.44 -1.50
CA GLU A 174 4.20 15.56 -2.44
C GLU A 174 3.48 15.14 -3.72
N ILE A 175 3.84 13.97 -4.30
CA ILE A 175 3.16 13.41 -5.46
C ILE A 175 1.70 13.12 -5.14
N LEU A 176 1.43 12.40 -4.05
CA LEU A 176 0.07 12.09 -3.62
C LEU A 176 -0.74 13.37 -3.36
N ALA A 177 -0.17 14.32 -2.62
CA ALA A 177 -0.82 15.57 -2.28
C ALA A 177 -1.20 16.37 -3.53
N LYS A 178 -0.28 16.45 -4.50
CA LYS A 178 -0.56 17.12 -5.77
C LYS A 178 -1.75 16.48 -6.47
N ASN A 179 -1.72 15.17 -6.68
CA ASN A 179 -2.77 14.45 -7.39
C ASN A 179 -4.12 14.52 -6.66
N VAL A 180 -4.12 14.42 -5.32
CA VAL A 180 -5.33 14.53 -4.49
C VAL A 180 -5.93 15.94 -4.56
N LEU A 181 -5.09 16.97 -4.48
CA LEU A 181 -5.54 18.37 -4.43
C LEU A 181 -5.93 18.92 -5.81
N GLU A 182 -5.32 18.40 -6.89
CA GLU A 182 -5.69 18.75 -8.28
C GLU A 182 -6.93 17.96 -8.76
N SER A 183 -7.26 16.85 -8.09
CA SER A 183 -8.43 16.05 -8.45
C SER A 183 -9.74 16.67 -7.93
N GLU A 184 -10.84 16.44 -8.65
CA GLU A 184 -12.17 16.93 -8.27
C GLU A 184 -12.84 16.10 -7.15
N ILE A 185 -12.07 15.34 -6.36
CA ILE A 185 -12.60 14.47 -5.29
C ILE A 185 -12.91 15.20 -3.98
N GLY A 186 -12.62 16.51 -3.91
CA GLY A 186 -13.09 17.40 -2.86
C GLY A 186 -12.09 17.67 -1.73
N PHE A 187 -10.90 17.07 -1.72
CA PHE A 187 -9.87 17.37 -0.72
C PHE A 187 -9.22 18.73 -0.99
N LYS A 188 -8.97 19.47 0.08
CA LYS A 188 -8.38 20.82 0.04
C LYS A 188 -7.04 20.89 0.73
N LYS A 189 -6.75 19.94 1.63
CA LYS A 189 -5.52 19.97 2.46
C LYS A 189 -5.00 18.56 2.71
N VAL A 190 -3.67 18.48 2.77
CA VAL A 190 -2.93 17.32 3.25
C VAL A 190 -2.10 17.76 4.47
N ILE A 191 -2.25 17.07 5.58
CA ILE A 191 -1.47 17.28 6.80
C ILE A 191 -0.35 16.25 6.81
N ALA A 192 0.89 16.66 6.55
CA ALA A 192 2.04 15.78 6.70
C ALA A 192 2.55 15.83 8.15
N ILE A 193 2.73 14.66 8.76
CA ILE A 193 3.12 14.50 10.16
C ILE A 193 4.41 13.72 10.22
N ASP A 194 5.51 14.36 10.65
CA ASP A 194 6.81 13.71 10.80
C ASP A 194 6.84 12.91 12.11
N ILE A 195 6.79 11.57 11.98
CA ILE A 195 6.82 10.66 13.12
C ILE A 195 8.25 10.12 13.32
N PRO A 196 8.62 9.75 14.57
CA PRO A 196 9.94 9.17 14.82
C PRO A 196 10.17 7.89 14.02
N LYS A 197 11.27 7.86 13.25
CA LYS A 197 11.63 6.70 12.42
C LYS A 197 12.16 5.56 13.31
N SER A 198 11.30 4.64 13.63
CA SER A 198 11.66 3.43 14.38
C SER A 198 10.72 2.29 14.04
N ARG A 199 11.19 1.05 14.23
CA ARG A 199 10.37 -0.14 13.99
C ARG A 199 9.09 -0.17 14.86
N SER A 200 9.12 0.48 16.03
CA SER A 200 7.95 0.58 16.92
C SER A 200 6.90 1.56 16.40
N PHE A 201 7.32 2.49 15.53
CA PHE A 201 6.46 3.53 14.94
C PHE A 201 6.50 3.42 13.41
N MET A 202 6.16 2.22 12.93
CA MET A 202 6.32 1.85 11.52
C MET A 202 5.49 2.75 10.59
N HIS A 203 4.25 3.06 10.99
CA HIS A 203 3.29 3.88 10.27
C HIS A 203 2.60 4.87 11.20
N LEU A 204 1.97 5.90 10.63
CA LEU A 204 1.18 6.88 11.38
C LEU A 204 0.07 6.21 12.19
N ASP A 205 -0.64 5.22 11.63
CA ASP A 205 -1.75 4.54 12.31
C ASP A 205 -1.33 3.71 13.54
N THR A 206 -0.04 3.39 13.68
CA THR A 206 0.49 2.73 14.89
C THR A 206 0.65 3.69 16.05
N VAL A 207 0.70 4.98 15.78
CA VAL A 207 0.97 6.02 16.78
C VAL A 207 -0.16 7.03 16.92
N PHE A 208 -0.97 7.15 15.88
CA PHE A 208 -2.07 8.11 15.83
C PHE A 208 -3.19 7.57 14.94
N THR A 209 -4.42 7.49 15.45
CA THR A 209 -5.57 6.99 14.69
C THR A 209 -6.84 7.72 15.08
N MET A 210 -7.65 8.06 14.07
CA MET A 210 -8.98 8.64 14.27
C MET A 210 -9.97 7.55 14.71
N VAL A 211 -10.63 7.75 15.85
CA VAL A 211 -11.67 6.85 16.39
C VAL A 211 -13.07 7.43 16.34
N ASP A 212 -13.17 8.76 16.28
CA ASP A 212 -14.42 9.50 16.12
C ASP A 212 -14.08 10.86 15.47
N LYS A 213 -15.07 11.64 15.08
CA LYS A 213 -14.88 12.94 14.40
C LYS A 213 -13.97 13.90 15.15
N ASP A 214 -14.03 13.87 16.50
CA ASP A 214 -13.27 14.74 17.40
C ASP A 214 -12.36 13.97 18.36
N LYS A 215 -12.18 12.64 18.16
CA LYS A 215 -11.39 11.78 19.05
C LYS A 215 -10.35 11.01 18.29
N PHE A 216 -9.14 11.05 18.79
CA PHE A 216 -7.99 10.37 18.20
C PHE A 216 -7.22 9.61 19.28
N THR A 217 -6.73 8.43 18.96
CA THR A 217 -5.73 7.77 19.78
C THR A 217 -4.36 8.34 19.47
N ILE A 218 -3.50 8.42 20.47
CA ILE A 218 -2.11 8.83 20.32
C ILE A 218 -1.21 8.02 21.24
N HIS A 219 -0.06 7.61 20.75
CA HIS A 219 0.94 6.91 21.54
C HIS A 219 1.57 7.92 22.54
N PRO A 220 1.65 7.60 23.86
CA PRO A 220 2.10 8.55 24.87
C PRO A 220 3.56 9.00 24.73
N ASN A 221 4.41 8.19 24.06
CA ASN A 221 5.81 8.54 23.79
C ASN A 221 5.98 9.47 22.58
N ILE A 222 4.90 9.77 21.87
CA ILE A 222 4.91 10.83 20.86
C ILE A 222 4.68 12.14 21.59
N ARG A 223 5.75 12.92 21.70
CA ARG A 223 5.75 14.22 22.38
C ARG A 223 5.04 15.27 21.53
N ASN A 224 4.71 16.39 22.17
CA ASN A 224 4.06 17.54 21.55
C ASN A 224 4.91 18.22 20.44
N ASP A 225 6.10 17.71 20.17
CA ASP A 225 7.11 18.26 19.25
C ASP A 225 7.08 17.61 17.87
N LEU A 226 5.96 16.95 17.48
CA LEU A 226 5.82 16.45 16.12
C LEU A 226 5.83 17.62 15.14
N LYS A 227 6.70 17.52 14.16
CA LYS A 227 6.69 18.45 13.04
C LYS A 227 5.46 18.20 12.18
N VAL A 228 4.62 19.22 12.04
CA VAL A 228 3.38 19.17 11.28
C VAL A 228 3.44 20.18 10.15
N LEU A 229 3.19 19.71 8.93
CA LEU A 229 3.18 20.55 7.74
C LEU A 229 1.82 20.50 7.07
N ILE A 230 1.33 21.65 6.62
CA ILE A 230 0.10 21.75 5.83
C ILE A 230 0.48 21.92 4.37
N ILE A 231 -0.05 21.06 3.52
CA ILE A 231 0.11 21.10 2.07
C ILE A 231 -1.24 21.44 1.46
N GLN A 232 -1.25 22.46 0.60
CA GLN A 232 -2.45 22.93 -0.12
C GLN A 232 -2.08 23.49 -1.48
N LEU A 233 -3.02 23.67 -2.38
CA LEU A 233 -2.81 24.41 -3.62
C LEU A 233 -3.07 25.90 -3.41
N ILE A 234 -2.12 26.72 -3.83
CA ILE A 234 -2.25 28.19 -3.94
C ILE A 234 -1.80 28.57 -5.35
N ASP A 235 -2.66 29.19 -6.13
CA ASP A 235 -2.40 29.56 -7.53
C ASP A 235 -1.87 28.36 -8.35
N ASP A 236 -2.53 27.20 -8.24
CA ASP A 236 -2.20 25.93 -8.89
C ASP A 236 -0.79 25.38 -8.57
N LYS A 237 -0.21 25.81 -7.46
CA LYS A 237 1.09 25.33 -6.97
C LYS A 237 0.95 24.75 -5.57
N LEU A 238 1.70 23.68 -5.29
CA LEU A 238 1.82 23.18 -3.94
C LEU A 238 2.48 24.20 -3.04
N SER A 239 1.77 24.58 -1.99
CA SER A 239 2.29 25.40 -0.89
C SER A 239 2.43 24.50 0.33
N ILE A 240 3.64 24.45 0.88
CA ILE A 240 3.97 23.66 2.08
C ILE A 240 4.34 24.62 3.19
N LYS A 241 3.62 24.55 4.31
CA LYS A 241 3.84 25.40 5.46
C LYS A 241 3.99 24.58 6.73
N GLU A 242 5.07 24.80 7.45
CA GLU A 242 5.26 24.25 8.79
C GLU A 242 4.40 24.97 9.82
N GLU A 243 3.71 24.22 10.67
CA GLU A 243 2.89 24.79 11.75
C GLU A 243 3.64 24.70 13.07
N ASN A 244 3.71 25.86 13.76
CA ASN A 244 4.35 25.97 15.08
C ASN A 244 3.36 25.73 16.24
N LYS A 245 2.27 24.97 15.98
CA LYS A 245 1.21 24.64 16.92
C LYS A 245 1.30 23.15 17.28
N SER A 246 0.68 22.78 18.41
CA SER A 246 0.52 21.36 18.72
C SER A 246 -0.30 20.62 17.65
N LEU A 247 -0.08 19.31 17.46
CA LEU A 247 -0.90 18.49 16.58
C LEU A 247 -2.39 18.64 16.88
N GLN A 248 -2.75 18.73 18.18
CA GLN A 248 -4.14 18.90 18.63
C GLN A 248 -4.75 20.21 18.14
N ASP A 249 -3.99 21.33 18.20
CA ASP A 249 -4.45 22.63 17.74
C ASP A 249 -4.56 22.67 16.21
N VAL A 250 -3.59 22.07 15.50
CA VAL A 250 -3.65 21.94 14.03
C VAL A 250 -4.88 21.16 13.61
N LEU A 251 -5.13 20.00 14.20
CA LEU A 251 -6.31 19.19 13.88
C LEU A 251 -7.61 19.95 14.17
N LYS A 252 -7.69 20.64 15.32
CA LYS A 252 -8.84 21.47 15.69
C LYS A 252 -9.15 22.52 14.61
N GLU A 253 -8.13 23.23 14.17
CA GLU A 253 -8.23 24.28 13.15
C GLU A 253 -8.60 23.71 11.77
N GLN A 254 -7.87 22.67 11.33
CA GLN A 254 -8.04 22.13 9.99
C GLN A 254 -9.33 21.32 9.80
N LEU A 255 -9.86 20.75 10.87
CA LEU A 255 -11.12 20.01 10.86
C LEU A 255 -12.32 20.87 11.26
N HIS A 256 -12.09 22.16 11.58
CA HIS A 256 -13.13 23.11 12.02
C HIS A 256 -13.93 22.61 13.25
N LEU A 257 -13.23 22.07 14.25
CA LEU A 257 -13.82 21.50 15.46
C LEU A 257 -13.58 22.41 16.67
N ASP A 258 -14.55 22.47 17.57
CA ASP A 258 -14.42 23.23 18.82
C ASP A 258 -13.46 22.57 19.81
N LYS A 259 -13.37 21.24 19.75
CA LYS A 259 -12.56 20.43 20.65
C LYS A 259 -12.02 19.19 19.94
N ILE A 260 -10.78 18.84 20.27
CA ILE A 260 -10.16 17.53 19.93
C ILE A 260 -9.80 16.81 21.22
N THR A 261 -10.13 15.55 21.30
CA THR A 261 -9.77 14.66 22.41
C THR A 261 -8.69 13.70 21.97
N LEU A 262 -7.52 13.77 22.60
CA LEU A 262 -6.45 12.80 22.41
C LEU A 262 -6.52 11.73 23.51
N ILE A 263 -6.71 10.48 23.10
CA ILE A 263 -6.78 9.31 23.95
C ILE A 263 -5.41 8.63 23.92
N LYS A 264 -4.70 8.62 25.04
CA LYS A 264 -3.40 7.97 25.14
C LYS A 264 -3.58 6.45 25.12
N CYS A 265 -2.97 5.77 24.15
CA CYS A 265 -3.01 4.32 23.99
C CYS A 265 -1.61 3.77 23.73
N GLY A 266 -1.30 2.62 24.37
CA GLY A 266 0.03 2.03 24.29
C GLY A 266 1.05 2.71 25.21
N GLY A 267 2.31 2.25 25.11
CA GLY A 267 3.38 2.71 26.00
C GLY A 267 3.31 2.13 27.39
N ASP A 268 4.43 2.20 28.13
CA ASP A 268 4.48 1.91 29.54
C ASP A 268 3.80 3.07 30.30
N SER A 269 2.81 2.74 31.09
CA SER A 269 2.04 3.68 31.92
C SER A 269 2.89 4.19 33.09
#